data_e96442e96a43a545741c5791382af57c
#
_entry.id   e96442e96a43a545741c5791382af57c
#
_cell.length_a   1.000
_cell.length_b   1.000
_cell.length_c   1.000
_cell.angle_alpha   90.00
_cell.angle_beta   90.00
_cell.angle_gamma   90.00
#
_symmetry.space_group_name_H-M   'P 1'
#
loop_
_entity.id
_entity.type
_entity.pdbx_description
1 polymer ?
#
loop_
_entity_poly.entity_id
_entity_poly.type
_entity_poly.pdbx_seq_one_letter_code
_entity_poly.pdbx_strand_id
1 'polypeptide(L)'
;MKLNMTQLDMVRRQIDRVKAFEGGLYHKKYADITSADIQTAEDFLSLPFTEKDELRAVYPLGIQAVPDRDIVRIHSSSGTTGTPIIIPYTQKDVDDWATMFARCYAMAGITPEDRIHITPGYGLWTAGIGFQLGCEKLGAMAVPMGPGNTDKQLKMMMDLKSTVLCATSSYALLLAEEIAKRGIGDQIHLKKGVIGSERWGDKMRARIAAELGVELYDIYGLTEIYGPGVGINCQKEEPMHYWDDFVYIEIIDPVTGQPVPDGEIGEIVITTLQKEGAPLIRYRTHDLSRIVPEPCSCGSAFPRIDRIIGRSDDMIKVKGVNIYPGQVEDVLKNVAGVSSEYQVMIDHLNGRDIMTLFFEVEPEADRELVEIAVGAIFKAKVGLTIV
;
A
#
# COMPACT_ATOMS: atom_id res chain seq x y z
N MET A 1 -3.46 17.12 -9.48
CA MET A 1 -4.17 16.63 -10.70
C MET A 1 -5.65 16.97 -10.60
N LYS A 2 -6.30 17.39 -11.71
CA LYS A 2 -7.72 17.79 -11.69
C LYS A 2 -8.61 16.66 -12.21
N LEU A 3 -9.76 16.46 -11.58
CA LEU A 3 -10.80 15.54 -12.04
C LEU A 3 -11.22 15.91 -13.46
N ASN A 4 -11.15 14.98 -14.40
CA ASN A 4 -11.62 15.21 -15.76
C ASN A 4 -13.13 14.93 -15.88
N MET A 5 -13.74 15.36 -17.01
CA MET A 5 -15.20 15.22 -17.20
C MET A 5 -15.69 13.77 -17.12
N THR A 6 -14.92 12.81 -17.66
CA THR A 6 -15.28 11.39 -17.60
C THR A 6 -15.27 10.88 -16.17
N GLN A 7 -14.25 11.23 -15.38
CA GLN A 7 -14.18 10.87 -13.96
C GLN A 7 -15.29 11.54 -13.16
N LEU A 8 -15.63 12.79 -13.47
CA LEU A 8 -16.74 13.49 -12.82
C LEU A 8 -18.09 12.79 -13.07
N ASP A 9 -18.33 12.31 -14.30
CA ASP A 9 -19.51 11.50 -14.62
C ASP A 9 -19.53 10.16 -13.88
N MET A 10 -18.35 9.55 -13.67
CA MET A 10 -18.22 8.33 -12.86
C MET A 10 -18.56 8.62 -11.39
N VAL A 11 -18.05 9.71 -10.82
CA VAL A 11 -18.38 10.14 -9.45
C VAL A 11 -19.88 10.36 -9.28
N ARG A 12 -20.54 11.05 -10.21
CA ARG A 12 -22.01 11.25 -10.17
C ARG A 12 -22.74 9.91 -10.10
N ARG A 13 -22.35 8.94 -10.94
CA ARG A 13 -22.94 7.58 -10.91
C ARG A 13 -22.69 6.87 -9.58
N GLN A 14 -21.53 7.07 -8.95
CA GLN A 14 -21.27 6.50 -7.63
C GLN A 14 -22.12 7.16 -6.55
N ILE A 15 -22.31 8.47 -6.59
CA ILE A 15 -23.23 9.16 -5.67
C ILE A 15 -24.65 8.62 -5.80
N ASP A 16 -25.17 8.48 -7.02
CA ASP A 16 -26.51 7.91 -7.27
C ASP A 16 -26.59 6.48 -6.73
N ARG A 17 -25.57 5.65 -6.96
CA ARG A 17 -25.50 4.26 -6.47
C ARG A 17 -25.59 4.18 -4.95
N VAL A 18 -24.71 4.91 -4.24
CA VAL A 18 -24.63 4.82 -2.78
C VAL A 18 -25.85 5.44 -2.09
N LYS A 19 -26.51 6.40 -2.74
CA LYS A 19 -27.77 6.98 -2.24
C LYS A 19 -28.97 6.07 -2.44
N ALA A 20 -29.00 5.30 -3.52
CA ALA A 20 -30.11 4.39 -3.82
C ALA A 20 -30.20 3.22 -2.84
N PHE A 21 -29.12 2.87 -2.15
CA PHE A 21 -29.09 1.76 -1.20
C PHE A 21 -29.48 2.22 0.21
N GLU A 22 -30.75 1.98 0.56
CA GLU A 22 -31.27 2.32 1.89
C GLU A 22 -30.54 1.56 3.00
N GLY A 23 -30.19 2.26 4.07
CA GLY A 23 -29.47 1.70 5.20
C GLY A 23 -27.93 1.73 5.08
N GLY A 24 -27.38 2.03 3.90
CA GLY A 24 -25.96 2.23 3.70
C GLY A 24 -25.42 3.51 4.36
N LEU A 25 -24.13 3.54 4.64
CA LEU A 25 -23.42 4.69 5.23
C LEU A 25 -23.72 5.98 4.47
N TYR A 26 -23.55 5.95 3.15
CA TYR A 26 -23.69 7.14 2.31
C TYR A 26 -25.13 7.59 2.09
N HIS A 27 -26.12 6.69 2.21
CA HIS A 27 -27.52 7.07 2.15
C HIS A 27 -27.86 8.15 3.20
N LYS A 28 -27.31 8.01 4.42
CA LYS A 28 -27.43 8.99 5.49
C LYS A 28 -26.47 10.17 5.30
N LYS A 29 -25.21 9.88 5.00
CA LYS A 29 -24.14 10.89 4.89
C LYS A 29 -24.41 11.90 3.77
N TYR A 30 -25.04 11.47 2.68
CA TYR A 30 -25.37 12.29 1.51
C TYR A 30 -26.88 12.56 1.37
N ALA A 31 -27.62 12.59 2.47
CA ALA A 31 -29.06 12.81 2.45
C ALA A 31 -29.45 14.06 1.62
N ASP A 32 -28.72 15.16 1.83
CA ASP A 32 -28.95 16.45 1.19
C ASP A 32 -28.08 16.69 -0.08
N ILE A 33 -27.31 15.69 -0.52
CA ILE A 33 -26.42 15.78 -1.69
C ILE A 33 -26.98 14.92 -2.82
N THR A 34 -27.01 15.43 -4.03
CA THR A 34 -27.41 14.71 -5.24
C THR A 34 -26.28 14.72 -6.28
N SER A 35 -26.32 13.81 -7.24
CA SER A 35 -25.38 13.82 -8.36
C SER A 35 -25.47 15.12 -9.19
N ALA A 36 -26.65 15.77 -9.20
CA ALA A 36 -26.85 17.04 -9.88
C ALA A 36 -26.11 18.21 -9.23
N ASP A 37 -25.78 18.12 -7.95
CA ASP A 37 -25.02 19.15 -7.22
C ASP A 37 -23.52 19.13 -7.58
N ILE A 38 -23.05 18.07 -8.23
CA ILE A 38 -21.64 17.89 -8.57
C ILE A 38 -21.42 18.20 -10.06
N GLN A 39 -21.24 19.46 -10.38
CA GLN A 39 -21.06 19.92 -11.77
C GLN A 39 -19.59 20.16 -12.12
N THR A 40 -18.77 20.48 -11.14
CA THR A 40 -17.36 20.86 -11.28
C THR A 40 -16.47 20.02 -10.35
N ALA A 41 -15.16 20.11 -10.55
CA ALA A 41 -14.19 19.52 -9.62
C ALA A 41 -14.26 20.18 -8.23
N GLU A 42 -14.56 21.46 -8.17
CA GLU A 42 -14.74 22.21 -6.92
C GLU A 42 -15.94 21.69 -6.13
N ASP A 43 -17.06 21.39 -6.79
CA ASP A 43 -18.23 20.79 -6.14
C ASP A 43 -17.87 19.42 -5.55
N PHE A 44 -17.14 18.60 -6.29
CA PHE A 44 -16.66 17.32 -5.78
C PHE A 44 -15.74 17.49 -4.56
N LEU A 45 -14.82 18.43 -4.59
CA LEU A 45 -13.90 18.71 -3.47
C LEU A 45 -14.62 19.25 -2.23
N SER A 46 -15.86 19.73 -2.35
CA SER A 46 -16.70 20.15 -1.23
C SER A 46 -17.37 18.98 -0.50
N LEU A 47 -17.41 17.77 -1.08
CA LEU A 47 -17.96 16.59 -0.44
C LEU A 47 -17.20 16.24 0.85
N PRO A 48 -17.90 15.79 1.91
CA PRO A 48 -17.25 15.38 3.14
C PRO A 48 -16.37 14.15 2.92
N PHE A 49 -15.25 14.12 3.61
CA PHE A 49 -14.36 12.94 3.63
C PHE A 49 -15.05 11.73 4.27
N THR A 50 -14.63 10.56 3.89
CA THR A 50 -14.98 9.31 4.55
C THR A 50 -13.79 8.84 5.39
N GLU A 51 -14.05 8.56 6.66
CA GLU A 51 -13.04 8.13 7.64
C GLU A 51 -13.17 6.65 7.95
N LYS A 52 -12.05 6.02 8.33
CA LYS A 52 -12.02 4.59 8.66
C LYS A 52 -12.99 4.22 9.80
N ASP A 53 -13.15 5.09 10.77
CA ASP A 53 -14.05 4.85 11.91
C ASP A 53 -15.52 4.89 11.51
N GLU A 54 -15.89 5.65 10.48
CA GLU A 54 -17.25 5.60 9.93
C GLU A 54 -17.54 4.23 9.30
N LEU A 55 -16.56 3.64 8.61
CA LEU A 55 -16.69 2.29 8.04
C LEU A 55 -16.82 1.22 9.13
N ARG A 56 -16.09 1.37 10.24
CA ARG A 56 -16.18 0.48 11.41
C ARG A 56 -17.53 0.60 12.11
N ALA A 57 -18.05 1.82 12.23
CA ALA A 57 -19.31 2.09 12.93
C ALA A 57 -20.52 1.44 12.25
N VAL A 58 -20.43 1.10 10.98
CA VAL A 58 -21.49 0.46 10.20
C VAL A 58 -21.27 -1.03 9.96
N TYR A 59 -20.43 -1.67 10.80
CA TYR A 59 -20.21 -3.12 10.75
C TYR A 59 -21.55 -3.90 10.85
N PRO A 60 -21.76 -5.03 10.14
CA PRO A 60 -20.78 -5.65 9.23
C PRO A 60 -20.82 -5.16 7.78
N LEU A 61 -21.96 -4.83 7.21
CA LEU A 61 -22.16 -4.56 5.78
C LEU A 61 -22.73 -3.19 5.46
N GLY A 62 -22.66 -2.24 6.40
CA GLY A 62 -23.23 -0.92 6.22
C GLY A 62 -22.57 -0.01 5.17
N ILE A 63 -21.46 -0.48 4.56
CA ILE A 63 -20.85 0.17 3.38
C ILE A 63 -21.34 -0.41 2.05
N GLN A 64 -22.20 -1.44 2.10
CA GLN A 64 -22.77 -2.08 0.91
C GLN A 64 -23.64 -1.10 0.12
N ALA A 65 -23.58 -1.18 -1.20
CA ALA A 65 -24.31 -0.32 -2.12
C ALA A 65 -25.11 -1.08 -3.19
N VAL A 66 -25.24 -2.40 -3.04
CA VAL A 66 -26.02 -3.29 -3.91
C VAL A 66 -26.71 -4.37 -3.07
N PRO A 67 -27.79 -5.04 -3.55
CA PRO A 67 -28.43 -6.12 -2.82
C PRO A 67 -27.53 -7.32 -2.58
N ASP A 68 -27.75 -8.10 -1.52
CA ASP A 68 -26.97 -9.29 -1.16
C ASP A 68 -26.82 -10.30 -2.30
N ARG A 69 -27.85 -10.47 -3.12
CA ARG A 69 -27.84 -11.39 -4.27
C ARG A 69 -26.77 -11.05 -5.33
N ASP A 70 -26.30 -9.79 -5.34
CA ASP A 70 -25.30 -9.29 -6.27
C ASP A 70 -23.88 -9.37 -5.69
N ILE A 71 -23.76 -9.73 -4.40
CA ILE A 71 -22.48 -9.95 -3.72
C ILE A 71 -22.01 -11.37 -3.91
N VAL A 72 -20.84 -11.54 -4.54
CA VAL A 72 -20.24 -12.86 -4.80
C VAL A 72 -19.07 -13.18 -3.85
N ARG A 73 -18.54 -12.16 -3.16
CA ARG A 73 -17.38 -12.32 -2.28
C ARG A 73 -17.36 -11.21 -1.22
N ILE A 74 -16.77 -11.54 -0.08
CA ILE A 74 -16.41 -10.55 0.94
C ILE A 74 -14.92 -10.66 1.26
N HIS A 75 -14.31 -9.53 1.60
CA HIS A 75 -13.00 -9.46 2.25
C HIS A 75 -13.08 -8.63 3.52
N SER A 76 -12.04 -8.69 4.33
CA SER A 76 -12.00 -7.99 5.61
C SER A 76 -10.62 -7.40 5.84
N SER A 77 -10.59 -6.20 6.42
CA SER A 77 -9.37 -5.68 7.04
C SER A 77 -8.95 -6.54 8.22
N SER A 78 -7.66 -6.47 8.62
CA SER A 78 -7.10 -7.33 9.69
C SER A 78 -7.79 -7.16 11.05
N GLY A 79 -8.42 -6.01 11.30
CA GLY A 79 -9.08 -5.74 12.59
C GLY A 79 -8.13 -5.59 13.79
N THR A 80 -6.82 -5.46 13.57
CA THR A 80 -5.81 -5.38 14.65
C THR A 80 -6.04 -4.21 15.61
N THR A 81 -6.68 -3.16 15.15
CA THR A 81 -6.97 -1.94 15.93
C THR A 81 -8.44 -1.80 16.32
N GLY A 82 -9.26 -2.85 16.21
CA GLY A 82 -10.68 -2.82 16.56
C GLY A 82 -11.56 -3.67 15.64
N THR A 83 -12.83 -3.30 15.49
CA THR A 83 -13.78 -4.00 14.62
C THR A 83 -13.27 -4.00 13.18
N PRO A 84 -13.21 -5.18 12.51
CA PRO A 84 -12.78 -5.25 11.11
C PRO A 84 -13.79 -4.55 10.19
N ILE A 85 -13.33 -4.10 9.04
CA ILE A 85 -14.20 -3.56 7.98
C ILE A 85 -14.44 -4.69 6.99
N ILE A 86 -15.69 -5.00 6.72
CA ILE A 86 -16.09 -6.03 5.75
C ILE A 86 -16.38 -5.34 4.41
N ILE A 87 -15.71 -5.79 3.38
CA ILE A 87 -15.81 -5.23 2.03
C ILE A 87 -16.52 -6.23 1.11
N PRO A 88 -17.76 -5.98 0.70
CA PRO A 88 -18.47 -6.78 -0.29
C PRO A 88 -18.02 -6.45 -1.71
N TYR A 89 -17.98 -7.47 -2.56
CA TYR A 89 -17.63 -7.40 -3.98
C TYR A 89 -18.71 -8.01 -4.83
N THR A 90 -19.08 -7.30 -5.90
CA THR A 90 -19.84 -7.89 -7.02
C THR A 90 -18.90 -8.69 -7.94
N GLN A 91 -19.46 -9.44 -8.89
CA GLN A 91 -18.63 -10.11 -9.89
C GLN A 91 -17.82 -9.09 -10.72
N LYS A 92 -18.44 -7.95 -11.05
CA LYS A 92 -17.73 -6.85 -11.73
C LYS A 92 -16.55 -6.34 -10.90
N ASP A 93 -16.72 -6.15 -9.58
CA ASP A 93 -15.62 -5.69 -8.72
C ASP A 93 -14.46 -6.68 -8.71
N VAL A 94 -14.74 -7.98 -8.73
CA VAL A 94 -13.72 -9.04 -8.85
C VAL A 94 -13.00 -8.97 -10.18
N ASP A 95 -13.71 -8.79 -11.27
CA ASP A 95 -13.16 -8.72 -12.63
C ASP A 95 -12.34 -7.44 -12.85
N ASP A 96 -12.80 -6.32 -12.31
CA ASP A 96 -12.08 -5.04 -12.30
C ASP A 96 -10.76 -5.17 -11.53
N TRP A 97 -10.80 -5.76 -10.34
CA TRP A 97 -9.62 -5.99 -9.53
C TRP A 97 -8.60 -6.91 -10.22
N ALA A 98 -9.07 -8.01 -10.82
CA ALA A 98 -8.22 -8.88 -11.63
C ALA A 98 -7.55 -8.10 -12.78
N THR A 99 -8.29 -7.18 -13.41
CA THR A 99 -7.78 -6.33 -14.50
C THR A 99 -6.70 -5.36 -14.01
N MET A 100 -6.92 -4.66 -12.90
CA MET A 100 -5.92 -3.78 -12.29
C MET A 100 -4.66 -4.55 -11.93
N PHE A 101 -4.81 -5.73 -11.34
CA PHE A 101 -3.68 -6.55 -10.93
C PHE A 101 -2.88 -7.11 -12.13
N ALA A 102 -3.56 -7.54 -13.20
CA ALA A 102 -2.89 -7.94 -14.43
C ALA A 102 -2.10 -6.78 -15.07
N ARG A 103 -2.62 -5.54 -14.98
CA ARG A 103 -1.87 -4.34 -15.39
C ARG A 103 -0.61 -4.13 -14.53
N CYS A 104 -0.69 -4.40 -13.21
CA CYS A 104 0.48 -4.35 -12.34
C CYS A 104 1.57 -5.31 -12.82
N TYR A 105 1.22 -6.55 -13.07
CA TYR A 105 2.18 -7.54 -13.57
C TYR A 105 2.77 -7.13 -14.93
N ALA A 106 1.95 -6.69 -15.87
CA ALA A 106 2.42 -6.21 -17.16
C ALA A 106 3.36 -5.00 -17.02
N MET A 107 3.06 -4.06 -16.11
CA MET A 107 3.90 -2.89 -15.81
C MET A 107 5.28 -3.31 -15.25
N ALA A 108 5.33 -4.35 -14.43
CA ALA A 108 6.55 -4.99 -13.95
C ALA A 108 7.26 -5.86 -15.00
N GLY A 109 6.71 -5.94 -16.23
CA GLY A 109 7.25 -6.77 -17.30
C GLY A 109 7.14 -8.26 -17.02
N ILE A 110 6.13 -8.67 -16.25
CA ILE A 110 5.76 -10.07 -16.04
C ILE A 110 4.84 -10.49 -17.19
N THR A 111 5.03 -11.70 -17.68
CA THR A 111 4.40 -12.22 -18.89
C THR A 111 3.69 -13.55 -18.63
N PRO A 112 2.88 -14.07 -19.57
CA PRO A 112 2.29 -15.40 -19.47
C PRO A 112 3.30 -16.56 -19.32
N GLU A 113 4.56 -16.34 -19.65
CA GLU A 113 5.63 -17.34 -19.50
C GLU A 113 6.11 -17.49 -18.04
N ASP A 114 5.71 -16.57 -17.17
CA ASP A 114 6.18 -16.52 -15.79
C ASP A 114 5.40 -17.48 -14.88
N ARG A 115 6.07 -17.91 -13.81
CA ARG A 115 5.53 -18.73 -12.73
C ARG A 115 5.57 -17.93 -11.45
N ILE A 116 4.40 -17.53 -10.98
CA ILE A 116 4.24 -16.56 -9.90
C ILE A 116 4.01 -17.29 -8.58
N HIS A 117 4.99 -17.26 -7.72
CA HIS A 117 4.97 -17.86 -6.38
C HIS A 117 4.33 -16.89 -5.40
N ILE A 118 3.13 -17.24 -4.90
CA ILE A 118 2.28 -16.35 -4.10
C ILE A 118 2.32 -16.79 -2.64
N THR A 119 2.99 -16.02 -1.79
CA THR A 119 3.14 -16.33 -0.37
C THR A 119 2.17 -15.60 0.56
N PRO A 120 1.54 -14.44 0.22
CA PRO A 120 0.59 -13.78 1.09
C PRO A 120 -0.64 -14.65 1.42
N GLY A 121 -1.27 -14.36 2.58
CA GLY A 121 -2.40 -15.11 3.09
C GLY A 121 -3.64 -15.04 2.21
N TYR A 122 -4.37 -16.14 2.20
CA TYR A 122 -5.69 -16.30 1.61
C TYR A 122 -6.79 -16.16 2.67
N GLY A 123 -8.05 -16.25 2.26
CA GLY A 123 -9.21 -16.15 3.13
C GLY A 123 -9.83 -14.76 3.09
N LEU A 124 -10.16 -14.18 4.24
CA LEU A 124 -10.78 -12.85 4.31
C LEU A 124 -9.82 -11.73 3.91
N TRP A 125 -8.52 -11.93 4.08
CA TRP A 125 -7.53 -10.96 3.64
C TRP A 125 -7.41 -10.91 2.11
N THR A 126 -7.18 -9.71 1.56
CA THR A 126 -7.22 -9.49 0.10
C THR A 126 -5.96 -9.96 -0.63
N ALA A 127 -4.80 -10.06 0.06
CA ALA A 127 -3.52 -10.15 -0.64
C ALA A 127 -3.40 -11.42 -1.50
N GLY A 128 -3.43 -12.62 -0.93
CA GLY A 128 -3.19 -13.87 -1.69
C GLY A 128 -4.07 -14.01 -2.92
N ILE A 129 -5.39 -13.81 -2.74
CA ILE A 129 -6.35 -13.94 -3.84
C ILE A 129 -6.18 -12.86 -4.90
N GLY A 130 -5.81 -11.63 -4.51
CA GLY A 130 -5.57 -10.54 -5.48
C GLY A 130 -4.41 -10.87 -6.41
N PHE A 131 -3.29 -11.33 -5.86
CA PHE A 131 -2.14 -11.79 -6.64
C PHE A 131 -2.53 -12.94 -7.60
N GLN A 132 -3.32 -13.89 -7.13
CA GLN A 132 -3.77 -15.02 -7.95
C GLN A 132 -4.67 -14.57 -9.09
N LEU A 133 -5.70 -13.76 -8.82
CA LEU A 133 -6.62 -13.26 -9.85
C LEU A 133 -5.89 -12.50 -10.97
N GLY A 134 -4.95 -11.64 -10.60
CA GLY A 134 -4.14 -10.93 -11.59
C GLY A 134 -3.24 -11.84 -12.41
N CYS A 135 -2.65 -12.87 -11.78
CA CYS A 135 -1.85 -13.88 -12.44
C CYS A 135 -2.66 -14.66 -13.48
N GLU A 136 -3.82 -15.18 -13.09
CA GLU A 136 -4.74 -15.92 -13.97
C GLU A 136 -5.26 -15.03 -15.11
N LYS A 137 -5.59 -13.77 -14.82
CA LYS A 137 -6.04 -12.79 -15.83
C LYS A 137 -4.94 -12.45 -16.83
N LEU A 138 -3.68 -12.40 -16.39
CA LEU A 138 -2.51 -12.21 -17.26
C LEU A 138 -2.25 -13.44 -18.14
N GLY A 139 -2.67 -14.63 -17.69
CA GLY A 139 -2.39 -15.91 -18.33
C GLY A 139 -1.10 -16.58 -17.87
N ALA A 140 -0.50 -16.11 -16.76
CA ALA A 140 0.68 -16.71 -16.16
C ALA A 140 0.33 -17.86 -15.20
N MET A 141 1.32 -18.66 -14.82
CA MET A 141 1.11 -19.80 -13.93
C MET A 141 1.11 -19.33 -12.46
N ALA A 142 -0.03 -19.43 -11.78
CA ALA A 142 -0.12 -19.17 -10.35
C ALA A 142 0.37 -20.38 -9.54
N VAL A 143 1.22 -20.11 -8.54
CA VAL A 143 1.65 -21.08 -7.51
C VAL A 143 1.13 -20.56 -6.16
N PRO A 144 -0.13 -20.90 -5.77
CA PRO A 144 -0.83 -20.30 -4.65
C PRO A 144 -0.45 -20.98 -3.32
N MET A 145 0.71 -20.65 -2.79
CA MET A 145 1.28 -21.30 -1.59
C MET A 145 0.63 -20.82 -0.28
N GLY A 146 0.32 -19.53 -0.20
CA GLY A 146 -0.07 -18.92 1.07
C GLY A 146 1.10 -18.81 2.05
N PRO A 147 0.88 -18.34 3.30
CA PRO A 147 1.93 -18.04 4.25
C PRO A 147 2.47 -19.28 4.97
N GLY A 148 3.70 -19.16 5.48
CA GLY A 148 4.34 -20.15 6.36
C GLY A 148 4.92 -21.35 5.63
N ASN A 149 5.40 -22.32 6.41
CA ASN A 149 6.04 -23.55 5.95
C ASN A 149 7.20 -23.29 4.96
N THR A 150 8.22 -22.61 5.42
CA THR A 150 9.38 -22.16 4.62
C THR A 150 10.05 -23.31 3.84
N ASP A 151 10.14 -24.52 4.43
CA ASP A 151 10.70 -25.69 3.73
C ASP A 151 9.88 -26.07 2.50
N LYS A 152 8.55 -26.05 2.61
CA LYS A 152 7.67 -26.34 1.48
C LYS A 152 7.70 -25.21 0.45
N GLN A 153 7.82 -23.95 0.88
CA GLN A 153 7.98 -22.80 -0.01
C GLN A 153 9.22 -22.98 -0.90
N LEU A 154 10.37 -23.19 -0.28
CA LEU A 154 11.63 -23.35 -0.99
C LEU A 154 11.62 -24.58 -1.91
N LYS A 155 11.10 -25.71 -1.42
CA LYS A 155 10.96 -26.93 -2.25
C LYS A 155 10.10 -26.66 -3.48
N MET A 156 8.92 -26.07 -3.34
CA MET A 156 8.03 -25.79 -4.48
C MET A 156 8.62 -24.73 -5.43
N MET A 157 9.33 -23.75 -4.88
CA MET A 157 10.03 -22.73 -5.68
C MET A 157 11.08 -23.34 -6.60
N MET A 158 11.87 -24.30 -6.10
CA MET A 158 12.84 -25.06 -6.88
C MET A 158 12.17 -26.00 -7.88
N ASP A 159 11.27 -26.88 -7.41
CA ASP A 159 10.62 -27.91 -8.23
C ASP A 159 9.85 -27.30 -9.40
N LEU A 160 9.12 -26.20 -9.14
CA LEU A 160 8.30 -25.51 -10.12
C LEU A 160 9.07 -24.41 -10.87
N LYS A 161 10.34 -24.16 -10.52
CA LYS A 161 11.18 -23.12 -11.12
C LYS A 161 10.45 -21.77 -11.18
N SER A 162 9.94 -21.32 -10.03
CA SER A 162 9.21 -20.06 -9.93
C SER A 162 10.08 -18.88 -10.35
N THR A 163 9.55 -17.97 -11.18
CA THR A 163 10.28 -16.83 -11.75
C THR A 163 9.94 -15.51 -11.09
N VAL A 164 8.78 -15.44 -10.42
CA VAL A 164 8.31 -14.24 -9.70
C VAL A 164 7.92 -14.62 -8.29
N LEU A 165 8.34 -13.83 -7.31
CA LEU A 165 7.92 -13.93 -5.91
C LEU A 165 6.93 -12.82 -5.59
N CYS A 166 5.76 -13.17 -5.05
CA CYS A 166 4.84 -12.23 -4.41
C CYS A 166 4.90 -12.45 -2.90
N ALA A 167 5.29 -11.43 -2.13
CA ALA A 167 5.50 -11.55 -0.68
C ALA A 167 5.30 -10.20 0.03
N THR A 168 5.21 -10.25 1.38
CA THR A 168 5.52 -9.09 2.20
C THR A 168 7.05 -8.90 2.26
N SER A 169 7.51 -7.70 2.58
CA SER A 169 8.96 -7.41 2.62
C SER A 169 9.69 -8.24 3.66
N SER A 170 9.11 -8.38 4.86
CA SER A 170 9.68 -9.20 5.94
C SER A 170 9.80 -10.67 5.55
N TYR A 171 8.81 -11.22 4.83
CA TYR A 171 8.85 -12.62 4.41
C TYR A 171 9.80 -12.85 3.22
N ALA A 172 9.91 -11.88 2.32
CA ALA A 172 10.90 -11.93 1.23
C ALA A 172 12.34 -11.95 1.78
N LEU A 173 12.62 -11.13 2.81
CA LEU A 173 13.90 -11.12 3.50
C LEU A 173 14.18 -12.48 4.19
N LEU A 174 13.20 -13.03 4.92
CA LEU A 174 13.32 -14.34 5.54
C LEU A 174 13.64 -15.45 4.52
N LEU A 175 13.00 -15.42 3.35
CA LEU A 175 13.28 -16.40 2.29
C LEU A 175 14.70 -16.21 1.72
N ALA A 176 15.16 -14.97 1.55
CA ALA A 176 16.51 -14.68 1.11
C ALA A 176 17.56 -15.24 2.08
N GLU A 177 17.39 -15.00 3.37
CA GLU A 177 18.28 -15.53 4.42
C GLU A 177 18.29 -17.06 4.48
N GLU A 178 17.13 -17.71 4.36
CA GLU A 178 17.04 -19.17 4.37
C GLU A 178 17.65 -19.80 3.10
N ILE A 179 17.51 -19.17 1.94
CA ILE A 179 18.16 -19.59 0.69
C ILE A 179 19.68 -19.52 0.82
N ALA A 180 20.21 -18.41 1.33
CA ALA A 180 21.65 -18.22 1.55
C ALA A 180 22.20 -19.22 2.57
N LYS A 181 21.54 -19.36 3.72
CA LYS A 181 21.91 -20.29 4.79
C LYS A 181 21.97 -21.75 4.34
N ARG A 182 21.10 -22.15 3.41
CA ARG A 182 21.03 -23.53 2.87
C ARG A 182 21.96 -23.73 1.66
N GLY A 183 22.53 -22.67 1.12
CA GLY A 183 23.40 -22.75 -0.08
C GLY A 183 22.68 -23.25 -1.33
N ILE A 184 21.38 -22.90 -1.49
CA ILE A 184 20.54 -23.37 -2.61
C ILE A 184 20.27 -22.30 -3.68
N GLY A 185 21.01 -21.19 -3.64
CA GLY A 185 20.83 -20.06 -4.55
C GLY A 185 20.80 -20.43 -6.03
N ASP A 186 21.70 -21.31 -6.47
CA ASP A 186 21.79 -21.79 -7.88
C ASP A 186 20.59 -22.64 -8.32
N GLN A 187 19.73 -23.10 -7.38
CA GLN A 187 18.50 -23.83 -7.66
C GLN A 187 17.27 -22.92 -7.71
N ILE A 188 17.41 -21.64 -7.32
CA ILE A 188 16.37 -20.65 -7.34
C ILE A 188 16.35 -19.93 -8.68
N HIS A 189 15.17 -19.83 -9.29
CA HIS A 189 15.00 -19.25 -10.63
C HIS A 189 14.25 -17.91 -10.61
N LEU A 190 14.12 -17.28 -9.44
CA LEU A 190 13.48 -15.99 -9.30
C LEU A 190 14.20 -14.92 -10.12
N LYS A 191 13.44 -14.05 -10.77
CA LYS A 191 13.91 -12.89 -11.54
C LYS A 191 13.29 -11.59 -11.03
N LYS A 192 12.09 -11.68 -10.49
CA LYS A 192 11.32 -10.52 -10.04
C LYS A 192 10.65 -10.79 -8.71
N GLY A 193 10.49 -9.71 -7.91
CA GLY A 193 9.71 -9.71 -6.69
C GLY A 193 8.65 -8.62 -6.75
N VAL A 194 7.39 -8.95 -6.52
CA VAL A 194 6.29 -7.99 -6.33
C VAL A 194 5.98 -7.96 -4.84
N ILE A 195 6.42 -6.89 -4.19
CA ILE A 195 6.46 -6.78 -2.74
C ILE A 195 5.53 -5.66 -2.28
N GLY A 196 4.82 -5.86 -1.18
CA GLY A 196 3.92 -4.86 -0.63
C GLY A 196 3.36 -5.23 0.73
N SER A 197 2.29 -4.54 1.14
CA SER A 197 1.56 -4.73 2.40
C SER A 197 2.30 -4.30 3.66
N GLU A 198 3.60 -4.09 3.62
CA GLU A 198 4.44 -3.59 4.71
C GLU A 198 5.26 -2.43 4.18
N ARG A 199 5.57 -1.49 5.06
CA ARG A 199 6.56 -0.46 4.75
C ARG A 199 7.95 -1.07 4.78
N TRP A 200 8.77 -0.75 3.80
CA TRP A 200 10.14 -1.22 3.68
C TRP A 200 11.06 -0.14 3.12
N GLY A 201 12.22 0.00 3.73
CA GLY A 201 13.18 1.04 3.39
C GLY A 201 14.13 0.65 2.28
N ASP A 202 14.92 1.64 1.85
CA ASP A 202 15.86 1.47 0.75
C ASP A 202 16.93 0.40 1.05
N LYS A 203 17.39 0.29 2.30
CA LYS A 203 18.36 -0.74 2.71
C LYS A 203 17.79 -2.15 2.62
N MET A 204 16.58 -2.36 3.16
CA MET A 204 15.91 -3.64 3.08
C MET A 204 15.63 -4.02 1.62
N ARG A 205 15.18 -3.05 0.80
CA ARG A 205 14.98 -3.24 -0.63
C ARG A 205 16.25 -3.69 -1.33
N ALA A 206 17.35 -2.97 -1.12
CA ALA A 206 18.66 -3.31 -1.72
C ALA A 206 19.14 -4.68 -1.27
N ARG A 207 18.97 -5.03 0.01
CA ARG A 207 19.34 -6.32 0.57
C ARG A 207 18.55 -7.46 -0.06
N ILE A 208 17.22 -7.36 -0.09
CA ILE A 208 16.37 -8.39 -0.72
C ILE A 208 16.72 -8.57 -2.21
N ALA A 209 16.90 -7.44 -2.94
CA ALA A 209 17.27 -7.49 -4.35
C ALA A 209 18.60 -8.21 -4.57
N ALA A 210 19.61 -7.91 -3.76
CA ALA A 210 20.95 -8.51 -3.87
C ALA A 210 20.95 -9.99 -3.48
N GLU A 211 20.34 -10.35 -2.34
CA GLU A 211 20.35 -11.72 -1.82
C GLU A 211 19.51 -12.69 -2.66
N LEU A 212 18.36 -12.23 -3.20
CA LEU A 212 17.53 -13.05 -4.10
C LEU A 212 17.95 -12.94 -5.58
N GLY A 213 18.78 -11.96 -5.95
CA GLY A 213 19.14 -11.70 -7.34
C GLY A 213 17.96 -11.26 -8.22
N VAL A 214 17.01 -10.46 -7.68
CA VAL A 214 15.76 -10.11 -8.33
C VAL A 214 15.59 -8.60 -8.54
N GLU A 215 14.83 -8.25 -9.58
CA GLU A 215 14.24 -6.90 -9.70
C GLU A 215 13.02 -6.79 -8.79
N LEU A 216 12.91 -5.69 -8.04
CA LEU A 216 11.83 -5.50 -7.06
C LEU A 216 10.84 -4.44 -7.51
N TYR A 217 9.56 -4.76 -7.33
CA TYR A 217 8.43 -3.90 -7.62
C TYR A 217 7.59 -3.72 -6.37
N ASP A 218 7.26 -2.46 -6.07
CA ASP A 218 6.45 -2.07 -4.93
C ASP A 218 4.99 -1.93 -5.38
N ILE A 219 4.09 -2.69 -4.76
CA ILE A 219 2.66 -2.72 -5.11
C ILE A 219 1.83 -2.07 -4.01
N TYR A 220 0.96 -1.14 -4.41
CA TYR A 220 0.10 -0.39 -3.51
C TYR A 220 -1.37 -0.81 -3.60
N GLY A 221 -2.05 -0.71 -2.49
CA GLY A 221 -3.49 -0.86 -2.35
C GLY A 221 -3.91 -1.12 -0.91
N LEU A 222 -5.21 -1.02 -0.67
CA LEU A 222 -5.85 -1.16 0.64
C LEU A 222 -7.03 -2.11 0.52
N THR A 223 -7.28 -2.89 1.56
CA THR A 223 -8.45 -3.79 1.62
C THR A 223 -9.75 -3.04 1.38
N GLU A 224 -9.87 -1.83 1.93
CA GLU A 224 -11.08 -0.99 1.85
C GLU A 224 -11.42 -0.60 0.41
N ILE A 225 -10.43 -0.50 -0.49
CA ILE A 225 -10.64 -0.10 -1.88
C ILE A 225 -10.91 -1.30 -2.77
N TYR A 226 -9.89 -2.07 -3.10
CA TYR A 226 -9.96 -3.33 -3.83
C TYR A 226 -9.01 -4.39 -3.25
N GLY A 227 -8.05 -3.99 -2.44
CA GLY A 227 -6.87 -4.75 -2.04
C GLY A 227 -5.62 -4.24 -2.76
N PRO A 228 -4.52 -5.00 -2.75
CA PRO A 228 -3.32 -4.64 -3.52
C PRO A 228 -3.62 -4.64 -5.02
N GLY A 229 -2.83 -3.90 -5.80
CA GLY A 229 -2.98 -3.81 -7.25
C GLY A 229 -3.59 -2.51 -7.75
N VAL A 230 -3.85 -1.54 -6.87
CA VAL A 230 -4.30 -0.19 -7.25
C VAL A 230 -3.19 0.60 -7.95
N GLY A 231 -1.94 0.35 -7.57
CA GLY A 231 -0.77 0.95 -8.19
C GLY A 231 0.48 0.10 -8.03
N ILE A 232 1.46 0.32 -8.91
CA ILE A 232 2.77 -0.35 -8.92
C ILE A 232 3.80 0.53 -9.61
N ASN A 233 5.07 0.45 -9.21
CA ASN A 233 6.13 1.08 -9.98
C ASN A 233 6.44 0.29 -11.27
N CYS A 234 7.03 0.96 -12.25
CA CYS A 234 7.37 0.33 -13.53
C CYS A 234 8.84 -0.09 -13.59
N GLN A 235 9.21 -0.78 -14.67
CA GLN A 235 10.59 -1.22 -14.93
C GLN A 235 11.61 -0.07 -15.10
N LYS A 236 11.16 1.17 -15.23
CA LYS A 236 12.03 2.32 -15.56
C LYS A 236 12.22 3.27 -14.39
N GLU A 237 11.20 3.43 -13.55
CA GLU A 237 11.20 4.44 -12.50
C GLU A 237 10.49 3.92 -11.24
N GLU A 238 10.88 4.45 -10.09
CA GLU A 238 10.32 4.05 -8.78
C GLU A 238 8.92 4.59 -8.47
N PRO A 239 8.49 5.80 -8.92
CA PRO A 239 7.13 6.26 -8.70
C PRO A 239 6.11 5.29 -9.28
N MET A 240 5.01 5.07 -8.52
CA MET A 240 3.99 4.09 -8.84
C MET A 240 2.93 4.67 -9.78
N HIS A 241 2.69 4.01 -10.91
CA HIS A 241 1.50 4.24 -11.72
C HIS A 241 0.28 3.71 -11.02
N TYR A 242 -0.84 4.41 -11.08
CA TYR A 242 -2.12 3.94 -10.59
C TYR A 242 -3.21 4.07 -11.67
N TRP A 243 -4.28 3.31 -11.52
CA TRP A 243 -5.31 3.13 -12.54
C TRP A 243 -6.41 4.18 -12.36
N ASP A 244 -6.23 5.36 -12.98
CA ASP A 244 -7.13 6.52 -12.85
C ASP A 244 -8.49 6.35 -13.56
N ASP A 245 -8.68 5.24 -14.26
CA ASP A 245 -9.98 4.76 -14.72
C ASP A 245 -10.77 3.99 -13.65
N PHE A 246 -10.12 3.51 -12.59
CA PHE A 246 -10.76 2.81 -11.47
C PHE A 246 -10.80 3.64 -10.18
N VAL A 247 -9.82 4.48 -9.96
CA VAL A 247 -9.71 5.30 -8.75
C VAL A 247 -9.28 6.72 -9.09
N TYR A 248 -9.84 7.68 -8.38
CA TYR A 248 -9.33 9.05 -8.36
C TYR A 248 -8.56 9.28 -7.06
N ILE A 249 -7.35 9.82 -7.16
CA ILE A 249 -6.48 10.13 -6.02
C ILE A 249 -6.35 11.63 -5.86
N GLU A 250 -6.63 12.11 -4.64
CA GLU A 250 -6.30 13.45 -4.15
C GLU A 250 -5.12 13.36 -3.19
N ILE A 251 -4.32 14.40 -3.11
CA ILE A 251 -3.34 14.59 -2.04
C ILE A 251 -3.73 15.83 -1.26
N ILE A 252 -3.91 15.67 0.05
CA ILE A 252 -4.37 16.73 0.94
C ILE A 252 -3.38 16.99 2.08
N ASP A 253 -3.40 18.19 2.61
CA ASP A 253 -2.80 18.46 3.91
C ASP A 253 -3.60 17.73 5.00
N PRO A 254 -2.97 16.84 5.80
CA PRO A 254 -3.70 16.00 6.76
C PRO A 254 -4.37 16.78 7.90
N VAL A 255 -3.95 18.02 8.16
CA VAL A 255 -4.48 18.87 9.23
C VAL A 255 -5.62 19.73 8.74
N THR A 256 -5.45 20.40 7.61
CA THR A 256 -6.46 21.33 7.06
C THR A 256 -7.47 20.67 6.16
N GLY A 257 -7.16 19.49 5.63
CA GLY A 257 -7.98 18.78 4.62
C GLY A 257 -8.00 19.46 3.25
N GLN A 258 -7.15 20.49 3.04
CA GLN A 258 -7.08 21.18 1.76
C GLN A 258 -6.15 20.44 0.77
N PRO A 259 -6.48 20.41 -0.52
CA PRO A 259 -5.59 19.87 -1.53
C PRO A 259 -4.23 20.58 -1.52
N VAL A 260 -3.15 19.81 -1.66
CA VAL A 260 -1.79 20.36 -1.83
C VAL A 260 -1.41 20.41 -3.31
N PRO A 261 -0.48 21.30 -3.71
CA PRO A 261 0.05 21.32 -5.06
C PRO A 261 0.69 19.99 -5.50
N ASP A 262 0.62 19.67 -6.79
CA ASP A 262 1.31 18.50 -7.34
C ASP A 262 2.81 18.59 -7.02
N GLY A 263 3.39 17.48 -6.55
CA GLY A 263 4.79 17.40 -6.10
C GLY A 263 4.98 17.63 -4.60
N GLU A 264 4.01 18.18 -3.90
CA GLU A 264 4.06 18.32 -2.44
C GLU A 264 3.52 17.07 -1.74
N ILE A 265 4.11 16.77 -0.58
CA ILE A 265 3.73 15.62 0.25
C ILE A 265 2.43 15.94 1.00
N GLY A 266 1.51 14.98 0.99
CA GLY A 266 0.28 15.02 1.77
C GLY A 266 -0.34 13.64 1.91
N GLU A 267 -1.53 13.61 2.49
CA GLU A 267 -2.30 12.38 2.70
C GLU A 267 -3.07 12.01 1.44
N ILE A 268 -2.99 10.73 1.09
CA ILE A 268 -3.76 10.16 -0.02
C ILE A 268 -5.23 10.05 0.38
N VAL A 269 -6.11 10.61 -0.45
CA VAL A 269 -7.55 10.42 -0.39
C VAL A 269 -8.00 9.72 -1.67
N ILE A 270 -8.80 8.67 -1.56
CA ILE A 270 -9.21 7.86 -2.71
C ILE A 270 -10.73 7.87 -2.88
N THR A 271 -11.15 8.07 -4.12
CA THR A 271 -12.53 7.83 -4.56
C THR A 271 -12.54 6.71 -5.58
N THR A 272 -13.33 5.66 -5.33
CA THR A 272 -13.52 4.57 -6.30
C THR A 272 -14.49 5.00 -7.39
N LEU A 273 -14.09 4.86 -8.65
CA LEU A 273 -14.88 5.35 -9.79
C LEU A 273 -15.83 4.29 -10.36
N GLN A 274 -15.49 3.02 -10.19
CA GLN A 274 -16.22 1.91 -10.83
C GLN A 274 -16.73 0.84 -9.84
N LYS A 275 -16.27 0.84 -8.58
CA LYS A 275 -16.64 -0.17 -7.59
C LYS A 275 -18.14 -0.15 -7.28
N GLU A 276 -18.76 -1.32 -7.26
CA GLU A 276 -20.22 -1.46 -7.09
C GLU A 276 -20.61 -1.92 -5.69
N GLY A 277 -19.95 -2.94 -5.16
CA GLY A 277 -20.34 -3.57 -3.90
C GLY A 277 -20.18 -2.65 -2.70
N ALA A 278 -19.07 -1.93 -2.64
CA ALA A 278 -18.74 -0.98 -1.57
C ALA A 278 -17.96 0.22 -2.14
N PRO A 279 -18.60 1.14 -2.83
CA PRO A 279 -17.93 2.36 -3.29
C PRO A 279 -17.44 3.19 -2.11
N LEU A 280 -16.27 3.81 -2.28
CA LEU A 280 -15.74 4.80 -1.34
C LEU A 280 -15.62 6.15 -2.04
N ILE A 281 -16.09 7.20 -1.38
CA ILE A 281 -16.05 8.58 -1.88
C ILE A 281 -15.23 9.41 -0.90
N ARG A 282 -14.15 10.01 -1.40
CA ARG A 282 -13.19 10.81 -0.63
C ARG A 282 -12.73 10.13 0.65
N TYR A 283 -12.30 8.85 0.52
CA TYR A 283 -11.82 8.06 1.65
C TYR A 283 -10.39 8.45 2.03
N ARG A 284 -10.20 8.89 3.26
CA ARG A 284 -8.89 9.19 3.83
C ARG A 284 -8.16 7.89 4.16
N THR A 285 -7.04 7.65 3.48
CA THR A 285 -6.25 6.43 3.67
C THR A 285 -5.28 6.53 4.83
N HIS A 286 -4.95 7.76 5.22
CA HIS A 286 -3.85 8.14 6.10
C HIS A 286 -2.45 7.85 5.55
N ASP A 287 -2.32 7.25 4.38
CA ASP A 287 -1.02 7.06 3.73
C ASP A 287 -0.49 8.39 3.17
N LEU A 288 0.80 8.64 3.36
CA LEU A 288 1.47 9.85 2.89
C LEU A 288 2.23 9.58 1.60
N SER A 289 1.98 10.41 0.59
CA SER A 289 2.68 10.39 -0.69
C SER A 289 2.55 11.75 -1.38
N ARG A 290 2.88 11.82 -2.67
CA ARG A 290 2.67 13.00 -3.53
C ARG A 290 2.36 12.59 -4.96
N ILE A 291 1.67 13.46 -5.70
CA ILE A 291 1.55 13.30 -7.16
C ILE A 291 2.91 13.58 -7.81
N VAL A 292 3.30 12.73 -8.76
CA VAL A 292 4.48 12.93 -9.60
C VAL A 292 4.01 13.41 -10.97
N PRO A 293 4.09 14.72 -11.25
CA PRO A 293 3.49 15.31 -12.46
C PRO A 293 4.29 15.06 -13.74
N GLU A 294 5.59 14.74 -13.63
CA GLU A 294 6.45 14.52 -14.77
C GLU A 294 6.04 13.24 -15.52
N PRO A 295 6.12 13.20 -16.86
CA PRO A 295 5.85 11.98 -17.61
C PRO A 295 6.88 10.90 -17.31
N CYS A 296 6.45 9.63 -17.26
CA CYS A 296 7.34 8.50 -17.05
C CYS A 296 8.09 8.12 -18.33
N SER A 297 9.37 7.77 -18.18
CA SER A 297 10.19 7.26 -19.30
C SER A 297 9.72 5.90 -19.84
N CYS A 298 8.82 5.19 -19.14
CA CYS A 298 8.19 3.97 -19.65
C CYS A 298 7.15 4.22 -20.75
N GLY A 299 6.74 5.49 -20.97
CA GLY A 299 5.74 5.88 -21.95
C GLY A 299 4.28 5.64 -21.56
N SER A 300 4.01 5.13 -20.37
CA SER A 300 2.64 4.96 -19.86
C SER A 300 1.99 6.32 -19.61
N ALA A 301 0.72 6.46 -20.02
CA ALA A 301 -0.09 7.64 -19.76
C ALA A 301 -0.77 7.64 -18.37
N PHE A 302 -0.74 6.53 -17.65
CA PHE A 302 -1.31 6.46 -16.31
C PHE A 302 -0.56 7.39 -15.35
N PRO A 303 -1.29 8.15 -14.52
CA PRO A 303 -0.69 9.05 -13.56
C PRO A 303 0.11 8.30 -12.49
N ARG A 304 0.94 9.05 -11.75
CA ARG A 304 1.84 8.47 -10.77
C ARG A 304 1.74 9.15 -9.42
N ILE A 305 1.92 8.34 -8.38
CA ILE A 305 2.24 8.79 -7.03
C ILE A 305 3.66 8.33 -6.67
N ASP A 306 4.29 9.05 -5.76
CA ASP A 306 5.56 8.61 -5.17
C ASP A 306 5.34 7.38 -4.26
N ARG A 307 6.41 6.78 -3.78
CA ARG A 307 6.33 5.70 -2.79
C ARG A 307 5.59 6.19 -1.54
N ILE A 308 4.96 5.25 -0.83
CA ILE A 308 4.38 5.55 0.47
C ILE A 308 5.50 5.82 1.47
N ILE A 309 5.55 7.04 1.97
CA ILE A 309 6.60 7.52 2.88
C ILE A 309 6.26 7.35 4.36
N GLY A 310 5.00 7.03 4.65
CA GLY A 310 4.50 6.83 6.01
C GLY A 310 2.99 6.98 6.09
N ARG A 311 2.50 7.13 7.32
CA ARG A 311 1.08 7.38 7.59
C ARG A 311 0.92 8.63 8.43
N SER A 312 -0.15 9.39 8.19
CA SER A 312 -0.47 10.59 8.97
C SER A 312 -0.92 10.27 10.41
N ASP A 313 -1.51 9.07 10.61
CA ASP A 313 -1.96 8.56 11.92
C ASP A 313 -0.85 7.82 12.71
N ASP A 314 0.28 7.49 12.10
CA ASP A 314 1.48 6.96 12.77
C ASP A 314 2.37 8.07 13.36
N MET A 315 1.92 9.31 13.29
CA MET A 315 2.66 10.44 13.87
C MET A 315 2.77 10.27 15.37
N ILE A 316 4.00 10.30 15.86
CA ILE A 316 4.30 10.24 17.28
C ILE A 316 4.73 11.64 17.75
N LYS A 317 4.14 12.12 18.82
CA LYS A 317 4.54 13.39 19.41
C LYS A 317 5.47 13.13 20.59
N VAL A 318 6.73 13.55 20.47
CA VAL A 318 7.74 13.41 21.52
C VAL A 318 8.28 14.79 21.89
N LYS A 319 8.19 15.18 23.15
CA LYS A 319 8.65 16.51 23.64
C LYS A 319 8.15 17.69 22.80
N GLY A 320 6.91 17.58 22.27
CA GLY A 320 6.30 18.62 21.43
C GLY A 320 6.70 18.58 19.95
N VAL A 321 7.60 17.68 19.53
CA VAL A 321 7.99 17.48 18.14
C VAL A 321 7.18 16.33 17.53
N ASN A 322 6.61 16.54 16.35
CA ASN A 322 5.94 15.52 15.59
C ASN A 322 6.96 14.68 14.82
N ILE A 323 6.98 13.39 15.04
CA ILE A 323 7.89 12.43 14.40
C ILE A 323 7.09 11.42 13.61
N TYR A 324 7.47 11.25 12.37
CA TYR A 324 6.97 10.18 11.51
C TYR A 324 8.01 9.06 11.40
N PRO A 325 7.64 7.78 11.39
CA PRO A 325 8.58 6.67 11.22
C PRO A 325 9.54 6.84 10.03
N GLY A 326 9.04 7.45 8.93
CA GLY A 326 9.86 7.78 7.77
C GLY A 326 11.05 8.69 8.03
N GLN A 327 10.93 9.61 8.97
CA GLN A 327 12.04 10.50 9.32
C GLN A 327 13.16 9.74 10.05
N VAL A 328 12.80 8.73 10.86
CA VAL A 328 13.79 7.87 11.52
C VAL A 328 14.57 7.08 10.48
N GLU A 329 13.86 6.49 9.53
CA GLU A 329 14.48 5.73 8.44
C GLU A 329 15.37 6.61 7.55
N ASP A 330 14.93 7.84 7.25
CA ASP A 330 15.72 8.81 6.48
C ASP A 330 17.01 9.23 7.20
N VAL A 331 17.04 9.15 8.53
CA VAL A 331 18.29 9.31 9.29
C VAL A 331 19.17 8.08 9.11
N LEU A 332 18.62 6.90 9.40
CA LEU A 332 19.38 5.64 9.43
C LEU A 332 19.97 5.26 8.07
N LYS A 333 19.23 5.48 6.97
CA LYS A 333 19.72 5.15 5.61
C LYS A 333 20.98 5.95 5.21
N ASN A 334 21.17 7.13 5.79
CA ASN A 334 22.30 8.00 5.48
C ASN A 334 23.53 7.76 6.37
N VAL A 335 23.48 6.78 7.27
CA VAL A 335 24.58 6.43 8.15
C VAL A 335 25.21 5.12 7.68
N ALA A 336 26.49 5.16 7.31
CA ALA A 336 27.24 3.96 6.96
C ALA A 336 27.38 3.06 8.21
N GLY A 337 27.30 1.73 8.00
CA GLY A 337 27.41 0.75 9.08
C GLY A 337 26.11 0.50 9.86
N VAL A 338 25.01 1.18 9.54
CA VAL A 338 23.67 0.83 10.05
C VAL A 338 23.04 -0.21 9.11
N SER A 339 22.55 -1.33 9.66
CA SER A 339 21.80 -2.37 8.94
C SER A 339 20.38 -1.92 8.58
N SER A 340 19.56 -2.84 8.07
CA SER A 340 18.17 -2.58 7.65
C SER A 340 17.17 -2.55 8.82
N GLU A 341 17.52 -3.14 9.95
CA GLU A 341 16.59 -3.37 11.05
C GLU A 341 16.71 -2.29 12.13
N TYR A 342 15.56 -1.76 12.56
CA TYR A 342 15.50 -0.82 13.69
C TYR A 342 14.17 -0.91 14.42
N GLN A 343 14.16 -0.43 15.66
CA GLN A 343 12.97 -0.31 16.50
C GLN A 343 12.99 1.03 17.25
N VAL A 344 11.84 1.68 17.32
CA VAL A 344 11.64 2.88 18.13
C VAL A 344 10.79 2.51 19.34
N MET A 345 11.28 2.84 20.53
CA MET A 345 10.53 2.72 21.77
C MET A 345 10.31 4.11 22.38
N ILE A 346 9.08 4.37 22.80
CA ILE A 346 8.72 5.62 23.47
C ILE A 346 8.19 5.30 24.86
N ASP A 347 8.91 5.79 25.86
CA ASP A 347 8.54 5.67 27.26
C ASP A 347 8.08 7.02 27.81
N HIS A 348 7.15 6.98 28.75
CA HIS A 348 6.72 8.16 29.49
C HIS A 348 7.15 8.02 30.95
N LEU A 349 8.31 8.62 31.28
CA LEU A 349 8.89 8.55 32.61
C LEU A 349 8.88 9.93 33.29
N ASN A 350 8.28 10.00 34.47
CA ASN A 350 8.25 11.24 35.28
C ASN A 350 7.70 12.47 34.53
N GLY A 351 6.66 12.28 33.72
CA GLY A 351 6.04 13.34 32.94
C GLY A 351 6.86 13.81 31.73
N ARG A 352 7.83 13.00 31.29
CA ARG A 352 8.67 13.29 30.11
C ARG A 352 8.67 12.09 29.16
N ASP A 353 8.54 12.41 27.89
CA ASP A 353 8.72 11.40 26.83
C ASP A 353 10.20 11.13 26.62
N ILE A 354 10.57 9.85 26.60
CA ILE A 354 11.90 9.36 26.24
C ILE A 354 11.75 8.54 24.98
N MET A 355 12.48 8.92 23.94
CA MET A 355 12.55 8.14 22.70
C MET A 355 13.88 7.39 22.66
N THR A 356 13.79 6.07 22.62
CA THR A 356 14.94 5.18 22.45
C THR A 356 14.89 4.60 21.05
N LEU A 357 16.00 4.67 20.33
CA LEU A 357 16.16 4.11 19.00
C LEU A 357 17.12 2.93 19.07
N PHE A 358 16.60 1.73 18.82
CA PHE A 358 17.41 0.53 18.64
C PHE A 358 17.64 0.33 17.14
N PHE A 359 18.85 0.01 16.74
CA PHE A 359 19.19 -0.31 15.36
C PHE A 359 20.34 -1.31 15.31
N GLU A 360 20.37 -2.13 14.28
CA GLU A 360 21.45 -3.07 14.06
C GLU A 360 22.61 -2.39 13.37
N VAL A 361 23.82 -2.76 13.79
CA VAL A 361 25.10 -2.31 13.22
C VAL A 361 25.70 -3.46 12.43
N GLU A 362 26.20 -3.17 11.23
CA GLU A 362 26.89 -4.14 10.40
C GLU A 362 28.11 -4.73 11.14
N PRO A 363 28.40 -6.02 11.02
CA PRO A 363 29.45 -6.70 11.80
C PRO A 363 30.84 -6.06 11.70
N GLU A 364 31.14 -5.46 10.55
CA GLU A 364 32.45 -4.83 10.28
C GLU A 364 32.52 -3.35 10.69
N ALA A 365 31.40 -2.77 11.14
CA ALA A 365 31.32 -1.34 11.46
C ALA A 365 31.73 -1.07 12.93
N ASP A 366 32.34 0.08 13.16
CA ASP A 366 32.64 0.57 14.51
C ASP A 366 31.34 1.08 15.16
N ARG A 367 30.86 0.30 16.12
CA ARG A 367 29.58 0.54 16.81
C ARG A 367 29.48 1.93 17.45
N GLU A 368 30.54 2.36 18.13
CA GLU A 368 30.54 3.64 18.85
C GLU A 368 30.48 4.82 17.87
N LEU A 369 31.21 4.74 16.76
CA LEU A 369 31.16 5.77 15.71
C LEU A 369 29.80 5.83 15.03
N VAL A 370 29.17 4.67 14.79
CA VAL A 370 27.82 4.61 14.18
C VAL A 370 26.78 5.22 15.13
N GLU A 371 26.80 4.91 16.42
CA GLU A 371 25.89 5.46 17.42
C GLU A 371 26.02 6.99 17.51
N ILE A 372 27.24 7.51 17.53
CA ILE A 372 27.50 8.97 17.53
C ILE A 372 26.94 9.63 16.26
N ALA A 373 27.17 9.02 15.09
CA ALA A 373 26.71 9.55 13.81
C ALA A 373 25.19 9.58 13.72
N VAL A 374 24.52 8.49 14.14
CA VAL A 374 23.04 8.41 14.18
C VAL A 374 22.49 9.50 15.10
N GLY A 375 23.01 9.63 16.31
CA GLY A 375 22.58 10.64 17.28
C GLY A 375 22.74 12.08 16.76
N ALA A 376 23.86 12.38 16.11
CA ALA A 376 24.13 13.70 15.55
C ALA A 376 23.18 14.05 14.39
N ILE A 377 22.97 13.12 13.45
CA ILE A 377 22.08 13.33 12.30
C ILE A 377 20.62 13.40 12.75
N PHE A 378 20.23 12.55 13.69
CA PHE A 378 18.87 12.56 14.25
C PHE A 378 18.56 13.91 14.90
N LYS A 379 19.46 14.42 15.73
CA LYS A 379 19.33 15.73 16.34
C LYS A 379 19.26 16.86 15.31
N ALA A 380 20.07 16.79 14.26
CA ALA A 380 20.10 17.81 13.21
C ALA A 380 18.83 17.82 12.34
N LYS A 381 18.29 16.64 11.99
CA LYS A 381 17.13 16.51 11.08
C LYS A 381 15.78 16.54 11.80
N VAL A 382 15.69 15.94 12.98
CA VAL A 382 14.44 15.77 13.73
C VAL A 382 14.32 16.73 14.91
N GLY A 383 15.44 17.34 15.35
CA GLY A 383 15.46 18.30 16.45
C GLY A 383 15.39 17.66 17.83
N LEU A 384 15.53 16.34 17.94
CA LEU A 384 15.47 15.59 19.20
C LEU A 384 16.77 14.89 19.50
N THR A 385 17.08 14.79 20.80
CA THR A 385 18.14 13.89 21.30
C THR A 385 17.49 12.56 21.65
N ILE A 386 17.97 11.49 21.03
CA ILE A 386 17.61 10.09 21.31
C ILE A 386 18.56 9.47 22.33
N VAL A 387 18.12 8.42 22.97
CA VAL A 387 18.92 7.57 23.86
C VAL A 387 19.19 6.24 23.17
#